data_edc877179c73f6934fca3e595c631557
#
_entry.id   edc877179c73f6934fca3e595c631557
#
_cell.length_a   1.000
_cell.length_b   1.000
_cell.length_c   1.000
_cell.angle_alpha   90.00
_cell.angle_beta   90.00
_cell.angle_gamma   90.00
#
_symmetry.space_group_name_H-M   'P 1'
#
loop_
_entity.id
_entity.type
_entity.pdbx_description
1 polymer ?
#
loop_
_entity_poly.entity_id
_entity_poly.type
_entity_poly.pdbx_seq_one_letter_code
_entity_poly.pdbx_strand_id
1 'polypeptide(L)'
;MLLTSCIGFQKKCQAPLSLECSNYIDLWQNAIDSIVSANFPSEIGYYRSVVWEDDFDNAWVNKGNEVNITRQFIQKLNHSQRIFVAAHELAHLKLGHYYSKVGIIIPTQIPPMNNSYQNQSFGHYDSTLKMGKTIMAKGFDFNKEEEADELALEFVKNVGLYPEDYLKLLLIIQHSTNDPDIKKRVRSMENILSR
;
A
#
# COMPACT_ATOMS: atom_id res chain seq x y z
N MET A 1 24.74 -15.49 29.97
CA MET A 1 24.39 -14.24 29.24
C MET A 1 23.30 -14.59 28.25
N LEU A 2 22.05 -14.36 28.64
CA LEU A 2 20.85 -14.67 27.79
C LEU A 2 20.61 -13.46 26.92
N LEU A 3 20.85 -13.60 25.60
CA LEU A 3 20.42 -12.62 24.60
C LEU A 3 18.89 -12.80 24.37
N THR A 4 18.11 -12.01 25.09
CA THR A 4 16.69 -11.83 24.81
C THR A 4 16.57 -11.04 23.51
N SER A 5 16.39 -11.75 22.41
CA SER A 5 15.94 -11.19 21.13
C SER A 5 14.58 -10.55 21.35
N CYS A 6 14.53 -9.23 21.52
CA CYS A 6 13.30 -8.47 21.48
C CYS A 6 12.74 -8.55 20.03
N ILE A 7 11.82 -9.48 19.80
CA ILE A 7 10.94 -9.43 18.64
C ILE A 7 10.02 -8.23 18.88
N GLY A 8 10.39 -7.08 18.31
CA GLY A 8 9.56 -5.89 18.35
C GLY A 8 8.22 -6.21 17.68
N PHE A 9 7.16 -6.31 18.47
CA PHE A 9 5.81 -6.37 17.93
C PHE A 9 5.54 -5.03 17.24
N GLN A 10 5.36 -5.04 15.92
CA GLN A 10 4.87 -3.89 15.19
C GLN A 10 3.53 -3.46 15.80
N LYS A 11 3.48 -2.24 16.31
CA LYS A 11 2.31 -1.72 17.02
C LYS A 11 1.47 -0.91 16.05
N LYS A 12 0.22 -1.29 15.86
CA LYS A 12 -0.74 -0.47 15.13
C LYS A 12 -1.11 0.76 15.96
N CYS A 13 -1.20 1.89 15.30
CA CYS A 13 -1.80 3.09 15.85
C CYS A 13 -3.31 2.84 16.02
N GLN A 14 -3.80 2.79 17.25
CA GLN A 14 -5.21 2.49 17.53
C GLN A 14 -5.82 3.59 18.39
N ALA A 15 -6.94 4.17 17.91
CA ALA A 15 -7.81 4.97 18.76
C ALA A 15 -8.45 4.04 19.83
N PRO A 16 -8.62 4.46 21.12
CA PRO A 16 -8.47 5.83 21.64
C PRO A 16 -7.11 6.12 22.32
N LEU A 17 -6.04 5.36 22.05
CA LEU A 17 -4.78 5.44 22.81
C LEU A 17 -3.98 6.74 22.63
N SER A 18 -4.18 7.48 21.55
CA SER A 18 -3.73 8.86 21.45
C SER A 18 -4.54 9.63 20.41
N LEU A 19 -4.81 10.90 20.68
CA LEU A 19 -5.45 11.84 19.75
C LEU A 19 -4.63 11.97 18.44
N GLU A 20 -3.32 11.88 18.55
CA GLU A 20 -2.39 11.94 17.43
C GLU A 20 -2.55 10.75 16.48
N CYS A 21 -2.67 9.54 16.99
CA CYS A 21 -2.95 8.34 16.20
C CYS A 21 -4.26 8.45 15.41
N SER A 22 -5.33 8.93 16.07
CA SER A 22 -6.63 9.14 15.41
C SER A 22 -6.48 10.09 14.23
N ASN A 23 -5.77 11.20 14.41
CA ASN A 23 -5.55 12.18 13.35
C ASN A 23 -4.83 11.59 12.14
N TYR A 24 -3.80 10.75 12.32
CA TYR A 24 -3.12 10.10 11.19
C TYR A 24 -3.99 9.06 10.48
N ILE A 25 -4.80 8.31 11.22
CA ILE A 25 -5.77 7.39 10.65
C ILE A 25 -6.75 8.14 9.74
N ASP A 26 -7.29 9.26 10.22
CA ASP A 26 -8.23 10.08 9.46
C ASP A 26 -7.57 10.72 8.23
N LEU A 27 -6.35 11.23 8.36
CA LEU A 27 -5.59 11.78 7.22
C LEU A 27 -5.33 10.74 6.13
N TRP A 28 -5.03 9.51 6.52
CA TRP A 28 -4.80 8.42 5.59
C TRP A 28 -6.10 7.93 4.96
N GLN A 29 -7.17 7.78 5.76
CA GLN A 29 -8.49 7.41 5.25
C GLN A 29 -9.00 8.43 4.23
N ASN A 30 -8.86 9.73 4.50
CA ASN A 30 -9.27 10.79 3.57
C ASN A 30 -8.52 10.70 2.23
N ALA A 31 -7.25 10.34 2.23
CA ALA A 31 -6.48 10.14 0.99
C ALA A 31 -7.01 8.93 0.19
N ILE A 32 -7.28 7.82 0.87
CA ILE A 32 -7.88 6.62 0.28
C ILE A 32 -9.25 6.94 -0.31
N ASP A 33 -10.12 7.58 0.47
CA ASP A 33 -11.50 7.91 0.07
C ASP A 33 -11.53 8.88 -1.12
N SER A 34 -10.55 9.77 -1.24
CA SER A 34 -10.40 10.66 -2.40
C SER A 34 -10.21 9.87 -3.69
N ILE A 35 -9.38 8.83 -3.67
CA ILE A 35 -9.16 7.96 -4.83
C ILE A 35 -10.38 7.07 -5.09
N VAL A 36 -10.93 6.46 -4.05
CA VAL A 36 -12.05 5.52 -4.16
C VAL A 36 -13.30 6.21 -4.70
N SER A 37 -13.64 7.38 -4.18
CA SER A 37 -14.84 8.11 -4.62
C SER A 37 -14.78 8.56 -6.08
N ALA A 38 -13.60 8.90 -6.59
CA ALA A 38 -13.41 9.35 -7.95
C ALA A 38 -13.31 8.21 -8.99
N ASN A 39 -12.78 7.04 -8.57
CA ASN A 39 -12.41 5.97 -9.49
C ASN A 39 -13.32 4.73 -9.40
N PHE A 40 -13.80 4.40 -8.21
CA PHE A 40 -14.62 3.20 -7.99
C PHE A 40 -15.68 3.43 -6.89
N PRO A 41 -16.68 4.29 -7.16
CA PRO A 41 -17.64 4.74 -6.17
C PRO A 41 -18.48 3.61 -5.53
N SER A 42 -18.61 2.47 -6.19
CA SER A 42 -19.26 1.28 -5.62
C SER A 42 -18.49 0.63 -4.48
N GLU A 43 -17.23 1.03 -4.25
CA GLU A 43 -16.36 0.49 -3.21
C GLU A 43 -16.13 1.49 -2.05
N ILE A 44 -16.91 2.58 -2.00
CA ILE A 44 -16.84 3.54 -0.88
C ILE A 44 -17.09 2.80 0.43
N GLY A 45 -16.19 3.03 1.41
CA GLY A 45 -16.23 2.37 2.72
C GLY A 45 -15.67 0.95 2.77
N TYR A 46 -15.23 0.39 1.63
CA TYR A 46 -14.60 -0.94 1.60
C TYR A 46 -13.15 -0.91 2.11
N TYR A 47 -12.36 0.08 1.70
CA TYR A 47 -10.94 0.21 2.07
C TYR A 47 -10.77 0.91 3.41
N ARG A 48 -9.85 0.41 4.22
CA ARG A 48 -9.59 0.91 5.57
C ARG A 48 -8.14 1.32 5.73
N SER A 49 -7.95 2.50 6.31
CA SER A 49 -6.63 2.99 6.71
C SER A 49 -6.09 2.20 7.90
N VAL A 50 -4.81 1.84 7.84
CA VAL A 50 -4.06 1.26 8.96
C VAL A 50 -2.74 2.00 9.11
N VAL A 51 -2.54 2.64 10.25
CA VAL A 51 -1.28 3.34 10.57
C VAL A 51 -0.48 2.51 11.56
N TRP A 52 0.83 2.36 11.29
CA TRP A 52 1.75 1.59 12.11
C TRP A 52 2.76 2.51 12.80
N GLU A 53 3.06 2.23 14.06
CA GLU A 53 4.04 2.95 14.90
C GLU A 53 5.47 2.48 14.58
N ASP A 54 5.91 2.63 13.33
CA ASP A 54 7.24 2.26 12.89
C ASP A 54 8.05 3.51 12.54
N ASP A 55 9.38 3.42 12.66
CA ASP A 55 10.36 4.48 12.48
C ASP A 55 11.07 4.45 11.11
N PHE A 56 10.42 3.85 10.11
CA PHE A 56 10.86 3.85 8.72
C PHE A 56 9.72 4.27 7.79
N ASP A 57 10.08 4.74 6.60
CA ASP A 57 9.11 5.19 5.61
C ASP A 57 8.60 3.98 4.81
N ASN A 58 7.32 3.69 4.90
CA ASN A 58 6.68 2.64 4.11
C ASN A 58 5.17 2.81 4.02
N ALA A 59 4.61 2.38 2.87
CA ALA A 59 3.19 2.12 2.69
C ALA A 59 3.04 0.77 1.97
N TRP A 60 1.93 0.06 2.21
CA TRP A 60 1.66 -1.23 1.56
C TRP A 60 0.20 -1.64 1.70
N VAL A 61 -0.22 -2.56 0.86
CA VAL A 61 -1.56 -3.15 0.91
C VAL A 61 -1.52 -4.61 1.34
N ASN A 62 -2.54 -5.03 2.08
CA ASN A 62 -2.73 -6.43 2.45
C ASN A 62 -4.22 -6.77 2.58
N LYS A 63 -4.53 -8.08 2.62
CA LYS A 63 -5.88 -8.62 2.84
C LYS A 63 -6.99 -8.08 1.94
N GLY A 64 -6.63 -7.38 0.86
CA GLY A 64 -7.57 -6.85 -0.12
C GLY A 64 -8.31 -5.57 0.25
N ASN A 65 -8.32 -5.13 1.51
CA ASN A 65 -9.01 -3.91 1.93
C ASN A 65 -8.27 -3.07 2.98
N GLU A 66 -7.14 -3.51 3.50
CA GLU A 66 -6.31 -2.70 4.40
C GLU A 66 -5.22 -1.99 3.60
N VAL A 67 -5.20 -0.67 3.65
CA VAL A 67 -4.16 0.18 3.08
C VAL A 67 -3.32 0.71 4.22
N ASN A 68 -2.09 0.24 4.30
CA ASN A 68 -1.20 0.46 5.44
C ASN A 68 -0.21 1.58 5.15
N ILE A 69 0.18 2.31 6.19
CA ILE A 69 1.25 3.31 6.14
C ILE A 69 1.93 3.39 7.50
N THR A 70 3.23 3.70 7.53
CA THR A 70 3.92 3.99 8.79
C THR A 70 3.68 5.43 9.21
N ARG A 71 3.66 5.67 10.54
CA ARG A 71 3.52 7.01 11.10
C ARG A 71 4.61 7.96 10.61
N GLN A 72 5.85 7.49 10.57
CA GLN A 72 6.97 8.28 10.10
C GLN A 72 6.77 8.76 8.65
N PHE A 73 6.25 7.90 7.78
CA PHE A 73 6.03 8.27 6.38
C PHE A 73 4.90 9.27 6.22
N ILE A 74 3.71 9.02 6.81
CA ILE A 74 2.56 9.93 6.68
C ILE A 74 2.83 11.33 7.23
N GLN A 75 3.68 11.47 8.25
CA GLN A 75 4.10 12.76 8.80
C GLN A 75 4.87 13.62 7.80
N LYS A 76 5.62 13.00 6.91
CA LYS A 76 6.44 13.69 5.90
C LYS A 76 5.64 14.13 4.67
N LEU A 77 4.48 13.51 4.45
CA LEU A 77 3.68 13.73 3.26
C LEU A 77 2.69 14.89 3.44
N ASN A 78 2.61 15.78 2.46
CA ASN A 78 1.53 16.75 2.34
C ASN A 78 0.23 16.07 1.83
N HIS A 79 -0.85 16.83 1.71
CA HIS A 79 -2.16 16.30 1.30
C HIS A 79 -2.11 15.58 -0.05
N SER A 80 -1.60 16.22 -1.10
CA SER A 80 -1.52 15.62 -2.45
C SER A 80 -0.61 14.40 -2.48
N GLN A 81 0.52 14.44 -1.76
CA GLN A 81 1.46 13.32 -1.68
C GLN A 81 0.83 12.09 -1.03
N ARG A 82 -0.02 12.27 0.00
CA ARG A 82 -0.78 11.15 0.59
C ARG A 82 -1.73 10.52 -0.43
N ILE A 83 -2.40 11.34 -1.24
CA ILE A 83 -3.29 10.84 -2.31
C ILE A 83 -2.48 10.06 -3.36
N PHE A 84 -1.29 10.53 -3.75
CA PHE A 84 -0.43 9.79 -4.67
C PHE A 84 0.01 8.43 -4.12
N VAL A 85 0.44 8.38 -2.86
CA VAL A 85 0.81 7.11 -2.22
C VAL A 85 -0.41 6.19 -2.11
N ALA A 86 -1.59 6.70 -1.73
CA ALA A 86 -2.81 5.92 -1.67
C ALA A 86 -3.22 5.37 -3.05
N ALA A 87 -3.08 6.17 -4.11
CA ALA A 87 -3.35 5.75 -5.48
C ALA A 87 -2.45 4.59 -5.91
N HIS A 88 -1.15 4.68 -5.61
CA HIS A 88 -0.17 3.63 -5.90
C HIS A 88 -0.51 2.31 -5.18
N GLU A 89 -0.81 2.38 -3.87
CA GLU A 89 -1.18 1.19 -3.11
C GLU A 89 -2.49 0.56 -3.59
N LEU A 90 -3.49 1.39 -3.91
CA LEU A 90 -4.75 0.90 -4.47
C LEU A 90 -4.55 0.33 -5.88
N ALA A 91 -3.63 0.86 -6.68
CA ALA A 91 -3.28 0.28 -7.98
C ALA A 91 -2.72 -1.14 -7.83
N HIS A 92 -1.84 -1.40 -6.86
CA HIS A 92 -1.38 -2.75 -6.56
C HIS A 92 -2.53 -3.71 -6.21
N LEU A 93 -3.55 -3.25 -5.48
CA LEU A 93 -4.74 -4.06 -5.18
C LEU A 93 -5.55 -4.35 -6.45
N LYS A 94 -5.81 -3.33 -7.26
CA LYS A 94 -6.59 -3.46 -8.50
C LYS A 94 -5.94 -4.35 -9.55
N LEU A 95 -4.61 -4.32 -9.63
CA LEU A 95 -3.80 -5.18 -10.51
C LEU A 95 -3.59 -6.60 -9.92
N GLY A 96 -4.02 -6.83 -8.69
CA GLY A 96 -3.87 -8.14 -8.05
C GLY A 96 -2.42 -8.52 -7.72
N HIS A 97 -1.51 -7.54 -7.62
CA HIS A 97 -0.08 -7.78 -7.38
C HIS A 97 0.19 -8.51 -6.07
N TYR A 98 -0.57 -8.19 -5.03
CA TYR A 98 -0.49 -8.86 -3.74
C TYR A 98 -0.69 -10.38 -3.86
N TYR A 99 -1.71 -10.80 -4.58
CA TYR A 99 -2.06 -12.22 -4.72
C TYR A 99 -1.01 -13.00 -5.52
N SER A 100 -0.44 -12.40 -6.54
CA SER A 100 0.61 -13.05 -7.35
C SER A 100 1.91 -13.29 -6.58
N LYS A 101 2.23 -12.47 -5.58
CA LYS A 101 3.41 -12.66 -4.70
C LYS A 101 3.22 -13.76 -3.66
N VAL A 102 2.00 -13.99 -3.21
CA VAL A 102 1.70 -15.04 -2.21
C VAL A 102 1.48 -16.40 -2.88
N GLY A 103 1.63 -16.48 -4.21
CA GLY A 103 1.39 -17.72 -4.96
C GLY A 103 -0.08 -18.16 -4.97
N ILE A 104 -0.99 -17.28 -4.62
CA ILE A 104 -2.43 -17.54 -4.68
C ILE A 104 -2.88 -17.25 -6.10
N ILE A 105 -3.15 -18.32 -6.86
CA ILE A 105 -3.88 -18.20 -8.14
C ILE A 105 -5.34 -17.95 -7.76
N ILE A 106 -5.83 -16.75 -8.03
CA ILE A 106 -7.26 -16.47 -7.89
C ILE A 106 -7.96 -17.19 -9.03
N PRO A 107 -8.84 -18.17 -8.76
CA PRO A 107 -9.67 -18.73 -9.82
C PRO A 107 -10.54 -17.60 -10.37
N THR A 108 -10.53 -17.38 -11.68
CA THR A 108 -11.37 -16.39 -12.36
C THR A 108 -12.87 -16.72 -12.28
N GLN A 109 -13.22 -17.84 -11.68
CA GLN A 109 -14.58 -18.23 -11.33
C GLN A 109 -14.57 -18.66 -9.86
N ILE A 110 -15.27 -17.94 -9.00
CA ILE A 110 -15.55 -18.34 -7.62
C ILE A 110 -16.60 -19.46 -7.70
N PRO A 111 -16.26 -20.72 -7.41
CA PRO A 111 -17.30 -21.75 -7.29
C PRO A 111 -18.20 -21.41 -6.10
N PRO A 112 -19.49 -21.76 -6.14
CA PRO A 112 -20.39 -21.50 -5.02
C PRO A 112 -19.82 -22.15 -3.75
N MET A 113 -19.72 -21.36 -2.67
CA MET A 113 -19.23 -21.78 -1.38
C MET A 113 -20.06 -22.94 -0.84
N ASN A 114 -19.57 -24.18 -0.95
CA ASN A 114 -20.02 -25.26 -0.11
C ASN A 114 -19.31 -25.18 1.25
N ASN A 115 -20.08 -25.14 2.32
CA ASN A 115 -19.67 -24.94 3.72
C ASN A 115 -18.75 -26.03 4.33
N SER A 116 -17.98 -26.79 3.55
CA SER A 116 -17.17 -27.91 4.02
C SER A 116 -15.69 -27.62 4.28
N TYR A 117 -15.25 -26.34 4.20
CA TYR A 117 -13.84 -25.95 4.39
C TYR A 117 -13.48 -25.37 5.75
N GLN A 118 -14.28 -25.62 6.78
CA GLN A 118 -14.07 -25.01 8.12
C GLN A 118 -12.90 -25.57 8.94
N ASN A 119 -12.17 -26.61 8.52
CA ASN A 119 -11.22 -27.28 9.42
C ASN A 119 -9.75 -27.40 8.96
N GLN A 120 -9.24 -26.61 8.00
CA GLN A 120 -7.85 -26.76 7.53
C GLN A 120 -6.96 -25.50 7.54
N SER A 121 -7.32 -24.40 8.22
CA SER A 121 -6.67 -23.13 7.91
C SER A 121 -5.70 -22.51 8.92
N PHE A 122 -5.48 -23.07 10.13
CA PHE A 122 -4.63 -22.38 11.11
C PHE A 122 -3.12 -22.47 10.83
N GLY A 123 -2.61 -23.54 10.23
CA GLY A 123 -1.18 -23.69 9.92
C GLY A 123 -0.72 -22.88 8.68
N HIS A 124 -1.60 -22.68 7.71
CA HIS A 124 -1.30 -21.92 6.48
C HIS A 124 -1.30 -20.40 6.71
N TYR A 125 -2.10 -19.91 7.66
CA TYR A 125 -2.24 -18.48 7.94
C TYR A 125 -0.94 -17.86 8.51
N ASP A 126 -0.24 -18.58 9.38
CA ASP A 126 1.01 -18.08 10.00
C ASP A 126 2.18 -18.05 8.99
N SER A 127 2.29 -19.03 8.10
CA SER A 127 3.30 -19.04 7.04
C SER A 127 3.03 -17.96 5.98
N THR A 128 1.78 -17.71 5.65
CA THR A 128 1.36 -16.64 4.71
C THR A 128 1.62 -15.26 5.30
N LEU A 129 1.40 -15.08 6.61
CA LEU A 129 1.74 -13.84 7.33
C LEU A 129 3.26 -13.58 7.39
N LYS A 130 4.07 -14.61 7.63
CA LYS A 130 5.55 -14.51 7.62
C LYS A 130 6.07 -14.20 6.22
N MET A 131 5.51 -14.85 5.21
CA MET A 131 5.86 -14.60 3.81
C MET A 131 5.42 -13.19 3.38
N GLY A 132 4.22 -12.76 3.79
CA GLY A 132 3.73 -11.40 3.58
C GLY A 132 4.65 -10.33 4.15
N LYS A 133 5.14 -10.48 5.39
CA LYS A 133 6.09 -9.56 6.01
C LYS A 133 7.42 -9.45 5.24
N THR A 134 7.95 -10.57 4.75
CA THR A 134 9.19 -10.59 3.97
C THR A 134 9.01 -9.94 2.59
N ILE A 135 7.83 -10.08 2.00
CA ILE A 135 7.47 -9.50 0.71
C ILE A 135 7.30 -7.99 0.83
N MET A 136 6.61 -7.52 1.87
CA MET A 136 6.40 -6.10 2.15
C MET A 136 7.72 -5.35 2.38
N ALA A 137 8.69 -5.98 3.06
CA ALA A 137 10.00 -5.39 3.31
C ALA A 137 10.85 -5.22 2.03
N LYS A 138 10.55 -5.95 0.94
CA LYS A 138 11.31 -5.94 -0.32
C LYS A 138 10.64 -5.20 -1.48
N GLY A 139 9.41 -4.69 -1.31
CA GLY A 139 8.63 -4.10 -2.39
C GLY A 139 8.20 -5.15 -3.46
N PHE A 140 7.56 -4.70 -4.53
CA PHE A 140 7.27 -5.51 -5.70
C PHE A 140 8.46 -5.50 -6.68
N ASP A 141 8.49 -6.41 -7.68
CA ASP A 141 9.46 -6.30 -8.77
C ASP A 141 9.17 -5.05 -9.62
N PHE A 142 10.19 -4.57 -10.34
CA PHE A 142 10.10 -3.31 -11.08
C PHE A 142 8.91 -3.24 -12.04
N ASN A 143 8.58 -4.32 -12.74
CA ASN A 143 7.48 -4.29 -13.71
C ASN A 143 6.13 -4.04 -13.02
N LYS A 144 5.91 -4.62 -11.85
CA LYS A 144 4.70 -4.39 -11.06
C LYS A 144 4.64 -3.00 -10.44
N GLU A 145 5.79 -2.46 -10.05
CA GLU A 145 5.87 -1.07 -9.61
C GLU A 145 5.52 -0.10 -10.76
N GLU A 146 6.01 -0.39 -11.98
CA GLU A 146 5.72 0.39 -13.18
C GLU A 146 4.22 0.32 -13.55
N GLU A 147 3.63 -0.88 -13.56
CA GLU A 147 2.19 -1.06 -13.80
C GLU A 147 1.34 -0.32 -12.75
N ALA A 148 1.75 -0.36 -11.48
CA ALA A 148 1.07 0.36 -10.41
C ALA A 148 1.22 1.89 -10.55
N ASP A 149 2.39 2.38 -10.95
CA ASP A 149 2.61 3.79 -11.23
C ASP A 149 1.74 4.29 -12.40
N GLU A 150 1.65 3.54 -13.50
CA GLU A 150 0.80 3.89 -14.65
C GLU A 150 -0.68 3.99 -14.25
N LEU A 151 -1.18 2.99 -13.53
CA LEU A 151 -2.57 2.99 -13.08
C LEU A 151 -2.85 4.07 -12.02
N ALA A 152 -1.88 4.33 -11.13
CA ALA A 152 -1.98 5.41 -10.16
C ALA A 152 -2.10 6.79 -10.81
N LEU A 153 -1.42 7.02 -11.95
CA LEU A 153 -1.57 8.27 -12.71
C LEU A 153 -3.00 8.48 -13.22
N GLU A 154 -3.67 7.44 -13.67
CA GLU A 154 -5.07 7.52 -14.07
C GLU A 154 -5.95 7.89 -12.86
N PHE A 155 -5.73 7.24 -11.73
CA PHE A 155 -6.49 7.52 -10.52
C PHE A 155 -6.34 8.96 -10.04
N VAL A 156 -5.13 9.50 -10.03
CA VAL A 156 -4.89 10.87 -9.56
C VAL A 156 -5.42 11.93 -10.51
N LYS A 157 -5.44 11.67 -11.82
CA LYS A 157 -6.11 12.55 -12.81
C LYS A 157 -7.60 12.69 -12.52
N ASN A 158 -8.26 11.60 -12.18
CA ASN A 158 -9.70 11.59 -11.87
C ASN A 158 -10.03 12.34 -10.56
N VAL A 159 -9.05 12.51 -9.67
CA VAL A 159 -9.18 13.36 -8.47
C VAL A 159 -8.85 14.83 -8.78
N GLY A 160 -8.39 15.13 -9.99
CA GLY A 160 -8.01 16.49 -10.41
C GLY A 160 -6.59 16.91 -9.98
N LEU A 161 -5.72 15.96 -9.67
CA LEU A 161 -4.30 16.21 -9.39
C LEU A 161 -3.46 16.11 -10.67
N TYR A 162 -2.37 16.83 -10.70
CA TYR A 162 -1.46 16.84 -11.83
C TYR A 162 -0.47 15.66 -11.76
N PRO A 163 -0.34 14.84 -12.81
CA PRO A 163 0.60 13.72 -12.85
C PRO A 163 2.06 14.12 -12.60
N GLU A 164 2.45 15.34 -12.98
CA GLU A 164 3.78 15.89 -12.76
C GLU A 164 4.12 16.02 -11.27
N ASP A 165 3.13 16.21 -10.41
CA ASP A 165 3.33 16.26 -8.98
C ASP A 165 3.62 14.88 -8.39
N TYR A 166 3.14 13.80 -9.03
CA TYR A 166 3.54 12.44 -8.68
C TYR A 166 5.02 12.18 -9.01
N LEU A 167 5.50 12.62 -10.17
CA LEU A 167 6.93 12.59 -10.50
C LEU A 167 7.78 13.33 -9.47
N LYS A 168 7.33 14.51 -9.00
CA LYS A 168 8.01 15.24 -7.93
C LYS A 168 8.11 14.44 -6.64
N LEU A 169 7.07 13.71 -6.26
CA LEU A 169 7.11 12.81 -5.10
C LEU A 169 8.16 11.70 -5.29
N LEU A 170 8.19 11.04 -6.45
CA LEU A 170 9.20 10.02 -6.75
C LEU A 170 10.63 10.57 -6.69
N LEU A 171 10.85 11.80 -7.17
CA LEU A 171 12.14 12.49 -7.08
C LEU A 171 12.55 12.77 -5.63
N ILE A 172 11.60 13.15 -4.76
CA ILE A 172 11.86 13.34 -3.32
C ILE A 172 12.27 12.01 -2.67
N ILE A 173 11.55 10.93 -2.98
CA ILE A 173 11.88 9.59 -2.48
C ILE A 173 13.26 9.16 -2.98
N GLN A 174 13.56 9.37 -4.26
CA GLN A 174 14.87 9.07 -4.86
C GLN A 174 16.02 9.78 -4.15
N HIS A 175 15.83 11.05 -3.77
CA HIS A 175 16.85 11.81 -3.03
C HIS A 175 17.05 11.32 -1.60
N SER A 176 16.04 10.72 -0.99
CA SER A 176 16.10 10.20 0.37
C SER A 176 16.58 8.74 0.44
N THR A 177 16.59 8.02 -0.69
CA THR A 177 16.97 6.61 -0.78
C THR A 177 18.02 6.42 -1.87
N ASN A 178 18.93 5.45 -1.68
CA ASN A 178 19.84 5.01 -2.75
C ASN A 178 19.29 3.79 -3.53
N ASP A 179 17.97 3.61 -3.51
CA ASP A 179 17.33 2.48 -4.16
C ASP A 179 17.41 2.60 -5.70
N PRO A 180 18.04 1.65 -6.39
CA PRO A 180 18.13 1.66 -7.85
C PRO A 180 16.77 1.50 -8.54
N ASP A 181 15.79 0.88 -7.89
CA ASP A 181 14.46 0.67 -8.49
C ASP A 181 13.65 1.97 -8.48
N ILE A 182 13.80 2.82 -7.49
CA ILE A 182 13.23 4.19 -7.50
C ILE A 182 13.79 5.01 -8.67
N LYS A 183 15.09 4.88 -8.99
CA LYS A 183 15.67 5.56 -10.17
C LYS A 183 15.07 5.09 -11.49
N LYS A 184 14.74 3.80 -11.61
CA LYS A 184 14.07 3.26 -12.78
C LYS A 184 12.63 3.77 -12.88
N ARG A 185 11.89 3.80 -11.77
CA ARG A 185 10.52 4.33 -11.70
C ARG A 185 10.47 5.80 -12.12
N VAL A 186 11.39 6.64 -11.63
CA VAL A 186 11.51 8.05 -12.05
C VAL A 186 11.66 8.14 -13.56
N ARG A 187 12.58 7.38 -14.17
CA ARG A 187 12.80 7.39 -15.62
C ARG A 187 11.58 6.91 -16.41
N SER A 188 10.92 5.86 -15.93
CA SER A 188 9.69 5.37 -16.55
C SER A 188 8.61 6.44 -16.51
N MET A 189 8.43 7.10 -15.36
CA MET A 189 7.47 8.19 -15.19
C MET A 189 7.77 9.38 -16.12
N GLU A 190 9.02 9.81 -16.25
CA GLU A 190 9.44 10.85 -17.19
C GLU A 190 9.06 10.47 -18.63
N ASN A 191 9.26 9.23 -19.04
CA ASN A 191 8.88 8.73 -20.35
C ASN A 191 7.37 8.72 -20.58
N ILE A 192 6.57 8.35 -19.56
CA ILE A 192 5.11 8.37 -19.64
C ILE A 192 4.59 9.79 -19.80
N LEU A 193 5.12 10.74 -19.03
CA LEU A 193 4.67 12.14 -19.04
C LEU A 193 5.13 12.91 -20.28
N SER A 194 6.10 12.40 -21.02
CA SER A 194 6.61 13.02 -22.27
C SER A 194 5.84 12.60 -23.53
N ARG A 195 4.92 11.65 -23.42
CA ARG A 195 4.06 11.14 -24.52
C ARG A 195 2.80 11.98 -24.68
#